data_82d8239db6aa104bc043b0944e885d4b
#
_entry.id   82d8239db6aa104bc043b0944e885d4b
#
_cell.length_a   1.000
_cell.length_b   1.000
_cell.length_c   1.000
_cell.angle_alpha   90.00
_cell.angle_beta   90.00
_cell.angle_gamma   90.00
#
_symmetry.space_group_name_H-M   'P 1'
#
loop_
_entity.id
_entity.type
_entity.pdbx_description
1 polymer ?
#
loop_
_entity_poly.entity_id
_entity_poly.type
_entity_poly.pdbx_seq_one_letter_code
_entity_poly.pdbx_strand_id
1 'polypeptide(L)'
;MGKNIEISEKIEKYINNFSFKLSPVQKEIIDYNNTLGNEKRMQVAISQCHFLHLIIKISNIKNVLEIGTFTGLSALSIALALPEDGKLIALDKDKETNKIAVSFFKKAYQDKKIQTIVKPAINSLDELKNQKFDMIFIDADKLNYKEYYEKSFQIINKGGLIIIDNVLWHGEVVDEDKMDKYTLNIRELNEHISRDERVEQIIIPLGDGMTVCRVL
;
A
#
# COMPACT_ATOMS: atom_id res chain seq x y z
N MET A 1 29.89 1.14 -10.61
CA MET A 1 28.86 0.25 -10.03
C MET A 1 28.48 0.80 -8.67
N GLY A 2 27.19 1.10 -8.44
CA GLY A 2 26.68 1.48 -7.13
C GLY A 2 26.89 0.34 -6.13
N LYS A 3 27.24 0.66 -4.88
CA LYS A 3 27.34 -0.34 -3.81
C LYS A 3 25.93 -0.60 -3.25
N ASN A 4 25.12 -1.38 -3.96
CA ASN A 4 23.85 -1.84 -3.43
C ASN A 4 24.15 -2.98 -2.44
N ILE A 5 23.57 -2.90 -1.25
CA ILE A 5 23.63 -3.98 -0.25
C ILE A 5 22.41 -4.89 -0.44
N GLU A 6 22.60 -6.18 -0.30
CA GLU A 6 21.52 -7.14 -0.22
C GLU A 6 20.82 -7.01 1.14
N ILE A 7 19.51 -6.85 1.13
CA ILE A 7 18.70 -6.72 2.36
C ILE A 7 18.39 -8.12 2.89
N SER A 8 19.28 -8.66 3.73
CA SER A 8 19.04 -9.89 4.47
C SER A 8 18.10 -9.65 5.65
N GLU A 9 17.51 -10.72 6.19
CA GLU A 9 16.69 -10.65 7.42
C GLU A 9 17.40 -9.94 8.59
N LYS A 10 18.73 -10.10 8.71
CA LYS A 10 19.52 -9.42 9.74
C LYS A 10 19.57 -7.91 9.53
N ILE A 11 19.70 -7.47 8.28
CA ILE A 11 19.69 -6.05 7.92
C ILE A 11 18.29 -5.49 8.11
N GLU A 12 17.25 -6.19 7.68
CA GLU A 12 15.86 -5.78 7.90
C GLU A 12 15.56 -5.61 9.41
N LYS A 13 15.98 -6.55 10.24
CA LYS A 13 15.85 -6.44 11.70
C LYS A 13 16.62 -5.23 12.25
N TYR A 14 17.80 -4.95 11.73
CA TYR A 14 18.57 -3.77 12.10
C TYR A 14 17.80 -2.49 11.74
N ILE A 15 17.31 -2.36 10.49
CA ILE A 15 16.52 -1.22 10.03
C ILE A 15 15.32 -1.00 10.95
N ASN A 16 14.54 -2.05 11.24
CA ASN A 16 13.36 -1.97 12.09
C ASN A 16 13.71 -1.57 13.54
N ASN A 17 14.88 -1.96 14.06
CA ASN A 17 15.32 -1.56 15.39
C ASN A 17 15.70 -0.08 15.49
N PHE A 18 16.20 0.50 14.40
CA PHE A 18 16.63 1.91 14.33
C PHE A 18 15.58 2.84 13.72
N SER A 19 14.45 2.31 13.31
CA SER A 19 13.27 3.09 12.89
C SER A 19 12.41 3.47 14.11
N PHE A 20 11.50 4.43 13.94
CA PHE A 20 10.55 4.76 15.00
C PHE A 20 9.66 3.57 15.35
N LYS A 21 9.16 3.53 16.59
CA LYS A 21 8.47 2.34 17.08
C LYS A 21 7.00 2.32 16.59
N LEU A 22 6.58 1.14 16.19
CA LEU A 22 5.16 0.88 15.92
C LEU A 22 4.34 1.06 17.20
N SER A 23 3.11 1.53 17.03
CA SER A 23 2.13 1.60 18.12
C SER A 23 1.82 0.20 18.69
N PRO A 24 1.31 0.11 19.94
CA PRO A 24 0.93 -1.19 20.50
C PRO A 24 -0.07 -1.96 19.61
N VAL A 25 -1.07 -1.27 19.05
CA VAL A 25 -2.08 -1.92 18.21
C VAL A 25 -1.51 -2.42 16.88
N GLN A 26 -0.55 -1.71 16.26
CA GLN A 26 0.14 -2.23 15.07
C GLN A 26 0.89 -3.53 15.37
N LYS A 27 1.52 -3.64 16.55
CA LYS A 27 2.17 -4.89 16.97
C LYS A 27 1.16 -6.02 17.17
N GLU A 28 0.01 -5.73 17.76
CA GLU A 28 -1.06 -6.72 17.91
C GLU A 28 -1.61 -7.21 16.56
N ILE A 29 -1.72 -6.35 15.54
CA ILE A 29 -2.07 -6.77 14.18
C ILE A 29 -1.03 -7.76 13.64
N ILE A 30 0.27 -7.46 13.82
CA ILE A 30 1.37 -8.33 13.39
C ILE A 30 1.30 -9.67 14.12
N ASP A 31 1.09 -9.65 15.44
CA ASP A 31 0.98 -10.87 16.26
C ASP A 31 -0.24 -11.71 15.83
N TYR A 32 -1.37 -11.06 15.55
CA TYR A 32 -2.55 -11.71 14.99
C TYR A 32 -2.23 -12.34 13.62
N ASN A 33 -1.61 -11.59 12.71
CA ASN A 33 -1.26 -12.10 11.38
C ASN A 33 -0.31 -13.30 11.43
N ASN A 34 0.58 -13.38 12.43
CA ASN A 34 1.44 -14.53 12.64
C ASN A 34 0.66 -15.82 12.95
N THR A 35 -0.61 -15.73 13.37
CA THR A 35 -1.49 -16.88 13.60
C THR A 35 -2.20 -17.38 12.35
N LEU A 36 -2.18 -16.62 11.24
CA LEU A 36 -2.94 -16.89 10.02
C LEU A 36 -2.26 -17.85 9.03
N GLY A 37 -1.21 -18.55 9.46
CA GLY A 37 -0.49 -19.49 8.59
C GLY A 37 0.04 -18.81 7.30
N ASN A 38 -0.33 -19.32 6.14
CA ASN A 38 0.16 -18.80 4.86
C ASN A 38 -0.39 -17.41 4.52
N GLU A 39 -1.51 -17.00 5.09
CA GLU A 39 -2.10 -15.69 4.79
C GLU A 39 -1.28 -14.54 5.37
N LYS A 40 -0.43 -14.78 6.38
CA LYS A 40 0.47 -13.76 6.93
C LYS A 40 1.33 -13.05 5.87
N ARG A 41 1.58 -13.72 4.73
CA ARG A 41 2.33 -13.15 3.60
C ARG A 41 1.64 -11.97 2.90
N MET A 42 0.34 -11.75 3.16
CA MET A 42 -0.41 -10.60 2.66
C MET A 42 -0.16 -9.33 3.46
N GLN A 43 0.59 -9.43 4.57
CA GLN A 43 0.92 -8.28 5.39
C GLN A 43 2.05 -7.48 4.74
N VAL A 44 1.89 -6.16 4.68
CA VAL A 44 2.97 -5.24 4.30
C VAL A 44 4.15 -5.31 5.27
N ALA A 45 5.38 -5.06 4.79
CA ALA A 45 6.55 -5.00 5.64
C ALA A 45 6.49 -3.80 6.61
N ILE A 46 7.15 -3.93 7.77
CA ILE A 46 7.22 -2.85 8.77
C ILE A 46 7.86 -1.58 8.17
N SER A 47 8.90 -1.75 7.36
CA SER A 47 9.56 -0.65 6.67
C SER A 47 8.62 0.10 5.71
N GLN A 48 7.69 -0.60 5.06
CA GLN A 48 6.64 0.02 4.23
C GLN A 48 5.65 0.82 5.08
N CYS A 49 5.27 0.31 6.27
CA CYS A 49 4.46 1.07 7.22
C CYS A 49 5.14 2.38 7.64
N HIS A 50 6.45 2.33 7.90
CA HIS A 50 7.22 3.52 8.24
C HIS A 50 7.31 4.52 7.08
N PHE A 51 7.52 4.02 5.87
CA PHE A 51 7.55 4.84 4.66
C PHE A 51 6.22 5.55 4.42
N LEU A 52 5.09 4.82 4.43
CA LEU A 52 3.75 5.38 4.28
C LEU A 52 3.48 6.46 5.33
N HIS A 53 3.84 6.19 6.59
CA HIS A 53 3.69 7.16 7.67
C HIS A 53 4.48 8.45 7.42
N LEU A 54 5.74 8.34 7.04
CA LEU A 54 6.60 9.49 6.81
C LEU A 54 6.19 10.28 5.57
N ILE A 55 5.87 9.62 4.45
CA ILE A 55 5.50 10.32 3.22
C ILE A 55 4.21 11.12 3.39
N ILE A 56 3.25 10.61 4.16
CA ILE A 56 2.02 11.34 4.51
C ILE A 56 2.34 12.64 5.24
N LYS A 57 3.23 12.57 6.25
CA LYS A 57 3.61 13.75 7.03
C LYS A 57 4.44 14.76 6.23
N ILE A 58 5.40 14.29 5.43
CA ILE A 58 6.26 15.14 4.60
C ILE A 58 5.46 15.86 3.52
N SER A 59 4.51 15.16 2.89
CA SER A 59 3.71 15.71 1.79
C SER A 59 2.40 16.38 2.25
N ASN A 60 2.16 16.48 3.57
CA ASN A 60 0.94 17.07 4.14
C ASN A 60 -0.37 16.48 3.59
N ILE A 61 -0.38 15.15 3.39
CA ILE A 61 -1.51 14.41 2.84
C ILE A 61 -2.65 14.36 3.85
N LYS A 62 -3.89 14.56 3.37
CA LYS A 62 -5.11 14.53 4.19
C LYS A 62 -6.09 13.46 3.76
N ASN A 63 -6.29 13.26 2.47
CA ASN A 63 -7.27 12.33 1.93
C ASN A 63 -6.56 11.18 1.23
N VAL A 64 -6.74 9.97 1.78
CA VAL A 64 -6.08 8.77 1.28
C VAL A 64 -7.11 7.74 0.87
N LEU A 65 -6.84 7.05 -0.24
CA LEU A 65 -7.52 5.83 -0.64
C LEU A 65 -6.54 4.66 -0.55
N GLU A 66 -6.94 3.58 0.08
CA GLU A 66 -6.21 2.31 0.09
C GLU A 66 -7.02 1.26 -0.66
N ILE A 67 -6.37 0.54 -1.57
CA ILE A 67 -6.94 -0.57 -2.34
C ILE A 67 -6.27 -1.87 -1.91
N GLY A 68 -6.97 -2.67 -1.11
CA GLY A 68 -6.45 -3.82 -0.39
C GLY A 68 -6.06 -3.44 1.05
N THR A 69 -6.85 -3.90 2.02
CA THR A 69 -6.67 -3.52 3.43
C THR A 69 -6.22 -4.70 4.29
N PHE A 70 -6.62 -5.92 3.94
CA PHE A 70 -6.38 -7.12 4.72
C PHE A 70 -6.78 -6.92 6.20
N THR A 71 -5.89 -7.17 7.16
CA THR A 71 -6.13 -6.98 8.61
C THR A 71 -5.87 -5.56 9.09
N GLY A 72 -5.50 -4.64 8.19
CA GLY A 72 -5.46 -3.20 8.44
C GLY A 72 -4.13 -2.63 8.94
N LEU A 73 -2.99 -3.31 8.77
CA LEU A 73 -1.71 -2.80 9.25
C LEU A 73 -1.26 -1.53 8.50
N SER A 74 -1.35 -1.52 7.16
CA SER A 74 -1.09 -0.35 6.33
C SER A 74 -2.09 0.77 6.59
N ALA A 75 -3.40 0.44 6.61
CA ALA A 75 -4.47 1.39 6.92
C ALA A 75 -4.27 2.09 8.27
N LEU A 76 -3.90 1.34 9.32
CA LEU A 76 -3.61 1.92 10.61
C LEU A 76 -2.36 2.80 10.59
N SER A 77 -1.32 2.40 9.86
CA SER A 77 -0.08 3.19 9.71
C SER A 77 -0.37 4.53 9.03
N ILE A 78 -1.21 4.51 7.99
CA ILE A 78 -1.70 5.69 7.28
C ILE A 78 -2.51 6.58 8.24
N ALA A 79 -3.50 6.03 8.91
CA ALA A 79 -4.40 6.80 9.78
C ALA A 79 -3.68 7.46 10.96
N LEU A 80 -2.67 6.80 11.54
CA LEU A 80 -1.81 7.36 12.59
C LEU A 80 -0.94 8.53 12.10
N ALA A 81 -0.64 8.58 10.79
CA ALA A 81 0.12 9.67 10.19
C ALA A 81 -0.74 10.87 9.81
N LEU A 82 -2.00 10.62 9.44
CA LEU A 82 -2.94 11.64 9.01
C LEU A 82 -3.20 12.70 10.09
N PRO A 83 -3.39 13.98 9.71
CA PRO A 83 -3.82 15.02 10.63
C PRO A 83 -5.20 14.70 11.22
N GLU A 84 -5.65 15.49 12.19
CA GLU A 84 -6.92 15.24 12.89
C GLU A 84 -8.13 15.29 11.92
N ASP A 85 -8.09 16.18 10.95
CA ASP A 85 -9.10 16.34 9.89
C ASP A 85 -8.87 15.40 8.68
N GLY A 86 -7.83 14.55 8.72
CA GLY A 86 -7.51 13.63 7.65
C GLY A 86 -8.46 12.43 7.58
N LYS A 87 -8.61 11.86 6.38
CA LYS A 87 -9.50 10.72 6.09
C LYS A 87 -8.81 9.67 5.27
N LEU A 88 -9.11 8.41 5.58
CA LEU A 88 -8.74 7.23 4.81
C LEU A 88 -10.01 6.48 4.41
N ILE A 89 -10.16 6.20 3.12
CA ILE A 89 -11.08 5.18 2.63
C ILE A 89 -10.28 3.92 2.34
N ALA A 90 -10.66 2.81 2.95
CA ALA A 90 -9.98 1.52 2.84
C ALA A 90 -10.90 0.51 2.15
N LEU A 91 -10.48 0.00 1.00
CA LEU A 91 -11.24 -0.93 0.18
C LEU A 91 -10.73 -2.36 0.39
N ASP A 92 -11.63 -3.27 0.69
CA ASP A 92 -11.36 -4.70 0.69
C ASP A 92 -12.59 -5.47 0.23
N LYS A 93 -12.39 -6.64 -0.39
CA LYS A 93 -13.50 -7.51 -0.79
C LYS A 93 -13.87 -8.53 0.30
N ASP A 94 -12.95 -8.81 1.22
CA ASP A 94 -13.14 -9.81 2.26
C ASP A 94 -13.80 -9.19 3.50
N LYS A 95 -14.98 -9.72 3.82
CA LYS A 95 -15.79 -9.22 4.94
C LYS A 95 -15.21 -9.62 6.30
N GLU A 96 -14.60 -10.79 6.39
CA GLU A 96 -14.10 -11.29 7.68
C GLU A 96 -12.80 -10.59 8.06
N THR A 97 -11.85 -10.45 7.14
CA THR A 97 -10.64 -9.66 7.40
C THR A 97 -10.97 -8.19 7.67
N ASN A 98 -11.96 -7.62 6.99
CA ASN A 98 -12.42 -6.25 7.26
C ASN A 98 -12.99 -6.08 8.68
N LYS A 99 -13.77 -7.03 9.19
CA LYS A 99 -14.25 -6.98 10.60
C LYS A 99 -13.09 -6.93 11.59
N ILE A 100 -12.04 -7.73 11.31
CA ILE A 100 -10.84 -7.77 12.13
C ILE A 100 -10.12 -6.43 12.08
N ALA A 101 -9.90 -5.88 10.88
CA ALA A 101 -9.29 -4.57 10.68
C ALA A 101 -10.03 -3.47 11.45
N VAL A 102 -11.37 -3.41 11.32
CA VAL A 102 -12.20 -2.43 12.02
C VAL A 102 -12.09 -2.57 13.55
N SER A 103 -11.93 -3.79 14.08
CA SER A 103 -11.72 -4.00 15.51
C SER A 103 -10.41 -3.36 16.00
N PHE A 104 -9.33 -3.50 15.21
CA PHE A 104 -8.05 -2.87 15.52
C PHE A 104 -8.09 -1.34 15.35
N PHE A 105 -8.82 -0.83 14.34
CA PHE A 105 -8.98 0.62 14.17
C PHE A 105 -9.67 1.27 15.38
N LYS A 106 -10.73 0.63 15.90
CA LYS A 106 -11.40 1.05 17.13
C LYS A 106 -10.48 1.00 18.34
N LYS A 107 -9.72 -0.09 18.49
CA LYS A 107 -8.75 -0.25 19.58
C LYS A 107 -7.67 0.84 19.56
N ALA A 108 -7.28 1.27 18.37
CA ALA A 108 -6.32 2.36 18.16
C ALA A 108 -6.95 3.76 18.21
N TYR A 109 -8.26 3.89 18.41
CA TYR A 109 -9.02 5.14 18.34
C TYR A 109 -8.87 5.89 17.00
N GLN A 110 -8.69 5.14 15.90
CA GLN A 110 -8.56 5.70 14.56
C GLN A 110 -9.79 5.42 13.67
N ASP A 111 -10.80 4.74 14.18
CA ASP A 111 -12.03 4.39 13.46
C ASP A 111 -12.81 5.60 12.93
N LYS A 112 -12.65 6.77 13.54
CA LYS A 112 -13.25 8.03 13.04
C LYS A 112 -12.58 8.58 11.79
N LYS A 113 -11.31 8.22 11.55
CA LYS A 113 -10.55 8.63 10.36
C LYS A 113 -10.67 7.61 9.22
N ILE A 114 -11.02 6.35 9.52
CA ILE A 114 -11.01 5.25 8.56
C ILE A 114 -12.43 4.83 8.22
N GLN A 115 -12.81 5.01 6.96
CA GLN A 115 -14.03 4.44 6.40
C GLN A 115 -13.68 3.19 5.60
N THR A 116 -14.29 2.05 5.90
CA THR A 116 -14.09 0.82 5.13
C THR A 116 -15.23 0.59 4.15
N ILE A 117 -14.92 0.10 2.94
CA ILE A 117 -15.90 -0.32 1.93
C ILE A 117 -15.59 -1.76 1.54
N VAL A 118 -16.57 -2.66 1.77
CA VAL A 118 -16.42 -4.11 1.54
C VAL A 118 -17.11 -4.51 0.25
N LYS A 119 -16.37 -4.46 -0.85
CA LYS A 119 -16.77 -4.92 -2.18
C LYS A 119 -15.56 -4.94 -3.13
N PRO A 120 -15.67 -5.54 -4.34
CA PRO A 120 -14.60 -5.46 -5.33
C PRO A 120 -14.16 -4.02 -5.58
N ALA A 121 -12.84 -3.77 -5.52
CA ALA A 121 -12.31 -2.41 -5.57
C ALA A 121 -12.64 -1.67 -6.87
N ILE A 122 -12.70 -2.38 -8.00
CA ILE A 122 -13.12 -1.80 -9.30
C ILE A 122 -14.46 -1.08 -9.18
N ASN A 123 -15.45 -1.74 -8.56
CA ASN A 123 -16.79 -1.17 -8.39
C ASN A 123 -16.77 0.03 -7.43
N SER A 124 -15.95 -0.07 -6.37
CA SER A 124 -15.80 1.03 -5.41
C SER A 124 -15.17 2.27 -6.04
N LEU A 125 -14.17 2.10 -6.90
CA LEU A 125 -13.52 3.19 -7.61
C LEU A 125 -14.51 3.96 -8.50
N ASP A 126 -15.43 3.27 -9.18
CA ASP A 126 -16.46 3.92 -10.01
C ASP A 126 -17.45 4.74 -9.16
N GLU A 127 -17.74 4.32 -7.94
CA GLU A 127 -18.60 5.06 -7.01
C GLU A 127 -17.88 6.27 -6.38
N LEU A 128 -16.56 6.22 -6.28
CA LEU A 128 -15.73 7.27 -5.69
C LEU A 128 -15.31 8.37 -6.66
N LYS A 129 -15.71 8.33 -7.93
CA LYS A 129 -15.30 9.29 -8.98
C LYS A 129 -15.57 10.78 -8.69
N ASN A 130 -16.47 11.08 -7.76
CA ASN A 130 -16.75 12.45 -7.32
C ASN A 130 -15.91 12.88 -6.09
N GLN A 131 -15.05 12.01 -5.57
CA GLN A 131 -14.13 12.31 -4.49
C GLN A 131 -12.73 12.57 -5.04
N LYS A 132 -11.91 13.26 -4.24
CA LYS A 132 -10.51 13.53 -4.60
C LYS A 132 -9.59 13.13 -3.46
N PHE A 133 -8.47 12.51 -3.84
CA PHE A 133 -7.48 11.99 -2.91
C PHE A 133 -6.11 12.65 -3.15
N ASP A 134 -5.35 12.79 -2.08
CA ASP A 134 -3.97 13.28 -2.13
C ASP A 134 -2.98 12.12 -2.29
N MET A 135 -3.38 10.93 -1.85
CA MET A 135 -2.61 9.69 -2.01
C MET A 135 -3.55 8.51 -2.27
N ILE A 136 -3.13 7.62 -3.18
CA ILE A 136 -3.76 6.32 -3.41
C ILE A 136 -2.68 5.26 -3.21
N PHE A 137 -2.93 4.30 -2.30
CA PHE A 137 -2.07 3.14 -2.07
C PHE A 137 -2.73 1.89 -2.63
N ILE A 138 -2.03 1.17 -3.52
CA ILE A 138 -2.53 -0.02 -4.22
C ILE A 138 -1.75 -1.24 -3.75
N ASP A 139 -2.41 -2.13 -3.00
CA ASP A 139 -1.90 -3.41 -2.53
C ASP A 139 -3.01 -4.47 -2.50
N ALA A 140 -3.55 -4.80 -3.66
CA ALA A 140 -4.66 -5.75 -3.81
C ALA A 140 -4.30 -6.91 -4.77
N ASP A 141 -5.28 -7.41 -5.50
CA ASP A 141 -5.09 -8.47 -6.48
C ASP A 141 -4.32 -7.97 -7.72
N LYS A 142 -3.18 -8.56 -7.96
CA LYS A 142 -2.17 -8.10 -8.93
C LYS A 142 -2.67 -8.10 -10.38
N LEU A 143 -3.68 -8.92 -10.71
CA LEU A 143 -4.25 -8.98 -12.06
C LEU A 143 -5.00 -7.71 -12.47
N ASN A 144 -5.46 -6.92 -11.50
CA ASN A 144 -6.20 -5.68 -11.75
C ASN A 144 -5.36 -4.42 -11.51
N TYR A 145 -4.06 -4.53 -11.25
CA TYR A 145 -3.20 -3.41 -10.89
C TYR A 145 -3.19 -2.29 -11.94
N LYS A 146 -3.12 -2.64 -13.22
CA LYS A 146 -3.17 -1.67 -14.32
C LYS A 146 -4.51 -0.92 -14.35
N GLU A 147 -5.62 -1.62 -14.12
CA GLU A 147 -6.93 -0.97 -14.06
C GLU A 147 -7.07 -0.08 -12.83
N TYR A 148 -6.57 -0.50 -11.67
CA TYR A 148 -6.52 0.34 -10.47
C TYR A 148 -5.71 1.60 -10.71
N TYR A 149 -4.53 1.48 -11.35
CA TYR A 149 -3.69 2.61 -11.70
C TYR A 149 -4.42 3.60 -12.62
N GLU A 150 -5.02 3.13 -13.71
CA GLU A 150 -5.74 4.00 -14.65
C GLU A 150 -6.95 4.68 -14.01
N LYS A 151 -7.76 3.96 -13.23
CA LYS A 151 -8.89 4.54 -12.52
C LYS A 151 -8.46 5.57 -11.47
N SER A 152 -7.26 5.45 -10.92
CA SER A 152 -6.73 6.40 -9.94
C SER A 152 -6.64 7.82 -10.49
N PHE A 153 -6.35 8.01 -11.78
CA PHE A 153 -6.29 9.35 -12.39
C PHE A 153 -7.61 10.11 -12.38
N GLN A 154 -8.73 9.43 -12.28
CA GLN A 154 -10.03 10.09 -12.20
C GLN A 154 -10.28 10.75 -10.85
N ILE A 155 -9.59 10.25 -9.79
CA ILE A 155 -9.88 10.58 -8.40
C ILE A 155 -8.67 11.12 -7.62
N ILE A 156 -7.46 11.10 -8.19
CA ILE A 156 -6.27 11.68 -7.59
C ILE A 156 -6.20 13.19 -7.87
N ASN A 157 -5.68 13.95 -6.92
CA ASN A 157 -5.37 15.37 -7.12
C ASN A 157 -4.09 15.53 -7.94
N LYS A 158 -3.99 16.64 -8.69
CA LYS A 158 -2.72 17.06 -9.28
C LYS A 158 -1.67 17.26 -8.18
N GLY A 159 -0.46 16.73 -8.38
CA GLY A 159 0.59 16.68 -7.36
C GLY A 159 0.42 15.57 -6.33
N GLY A 160 -0.68 14.81 -6.39
CA GLY A 160 -0.94 13.66 -5.51
C GLY A 160 -0.04 12.47 -5.81
N LEU A 161 -0.04 11.49 -4.90
CA LEU A 161 0.81 10.31 -4.98
C LEU A 161 -0.02 9.05 -5.28
N ILE A 162 0.43 8.25 -6.25
CA ILE A 162 -0.03 6.87 -6.44
C ILE A 162 1.13 5.97 -6.04
N ILE A 163 0.92 5.13 -5.03
CA ILE A 163 1.93 4.21 -4.50
C ILE A 163 1.43 2.79 -4.73
N ILE A 164 2.25 1.95 -5.36
CA ILE A 164 1.87 0.59 -5.75
C ILE A 164 2.86 -0.39 -5.15
N ASP A 165 2.37 -1.37 -4.39
CA ASP A 165 3.20 -2.39 -3.74
C ASP A 165 3.46 -3.62 -4.63
N ASN A 166 4.46 -4.41 -4.26
CA ASN A 166 4.88 -5.69 -4.88
C ASN A 166 5.25 -5.59 -6.37
N VAL A 167 5.85 -4.48 -6.77
CA VAL A 167 6.22 -4.25 -8.18
C VAL A 167 7.50 -4.97 -8.60
N LEU A 168 8.26 -5.55 -7.67
CA LEU A 168 9.41 -6.41 -7.94
C LEU A 168 9.06 -7.91 -7.91
N TRP A 169 7.93 -8.27 -7.33
CA TRP A 169 7.33 -9.60 -7.34
C TRP A 169 8.34 -10.71 -7.03
N HIS A 170 8.89 -10.68 -5.81
CA HIS A 170 9.92 -11.63 -5.33
C HIS A 170 11.19 -11.68 -6.20
N GLY A 171 11.44 -10.63 -7.01
CA GLY A 171 12.52 -10.59 -7.99
C GLY A 171 12.20 -11.31 -9.31
N GLU A 172 11.05 -11.94 -9.44
CA GLU A 172 10.66 -12.70 -10.65
C GLU A 172 10.46 -11.80 -11.89
N VAL A 173 10.28 -10.49 -11.70
CA VAL A 173 10.16 -9.55 -12.83
C VAL A 173 11.39 -9.50 -13.72
N VAL A 174 12.59 -9.85 -13.23
CA VAL A 174 13.84 -9.87 -14.02
C VAL A 174 14.23 -11.27 -14.51
N ASP A 175 13.49 -12.31 -14.16
CA ASP A 175 13.72 -13.69 -14.57
C ASP A 175 12.91 -14.00 -15.82
N GLU A 176 13.56 -14.09 -16.98
CA GLU A 176 12.91 -14.30 -18.28
C GLU A 176 12.16 -15.64 -18.38
N ASP A 177 12.53 -16.64 -17.57
CA ASP A 177 11.85 -17.93 -17.53
C ASP A 177 10.52 -17.90 -16.76
N LYS A 178 10.28 -16.86 -15.99
CA LYS A 178 9.03 -16.65 -15.25
C LYS A 178 7.95 -16.05 -16.15
N MET A 179 7.03 -16.90 -16.57
CA MET A 179 5.96 -16.58 -17.53
C MET A 179 4.55 -16.77 -16.92
N ASP A 180 4.43 -16.87 -15.61
CA ASP A 180 3.12 -16.92 -14.98
C ASP A 180 2.36 -15.59 -15.11
N LYS A 181 1.04 -15.67 -15.01
CA LYS A 181 0.16 -14.52 -15.23
C LYS A 181 0.40 -13.33 -14.30
N TYR A 182 0.86 -13.58 -13.07
CA TYR A 182 1.09 -12.50 -12.10
C TYR A 182 2.39 -11.75 -12.42
N THR A 183 3.48 -12.50 -12.69
CA THR A 183 4.76 -11.93 -13.12
C THR A 183 4.61 -11.11 -14.40
N LEU A 184 3.90 -11.65 -15.39
CA LEU A 184 3.64 -10.92 -16.65
C LEU A 184 2.85 -9.64 -16.43
N ASN A 185 1.83 -9.68 -15.57
CA ASN A 185 1.00 -8.51 -15.28
C ASN A 185 1.78 -7.39 -14.58
N ILE A 186 2.67 -7.76 -13.64
CA ILE A 186 3.53 -6.78 -12.96
C ILE A 186 4.56 -6.19 -13.95
N ARG A 187 5.17 -6.99 -14.82
CA ARG A 187 6.06 -6.46 -15.88
C ARG A 187 5.33 -5.49 -16.79
N GLU A 188 4.11 -5.85 -17.25
CA GLU A 188 3.29 -4.98 -18.09
C GLU A 188 2.95 -3.67 -17.38
N LEU A 189 2.59 -3.73 -16.10
CA LEU A 189 2.35 -2.54 -15.29
C LEU A 189 3.59 -1.65 -15.19
N ASN A 190 4.73 -2.23 -14.84
CA ASN A 190 5.99 -1.49 -14.70
C ASN A 190 6.39 -0.81 -16.01
N GLU A 191 6.25 -1.52 -17.14
CA GLU A 191 6.50 -0.96 -18.46
C GLU A 191 5.52 0.16 -18.82
N HIS A 192 4.23 -0.05 -18.50
CA HIS A 192 3.19 0.95 -18.72
C HIS A 192 3.48 2.26 -17.96
N ILE A 193 3.78 2.15 -16.66
CA ILE A 193 4.09 3.32 -15.82
C ILE A 193 5.39 4.00 -16.28
N SER A 194 6.41 3.24 -16.71
CA SER A 194 7.69 3.81 -17.13
C SER A 194 7.58 4.73 -18.35
N ARG A 195 6.51 4.61 -19.13
CA ARG A 195 6.21 5.41 -20.34
C ARG A 195 5.11 6.45 -20.12
N ASP A 196 4.59 6.54 -18.90
CA ASP A 196 3.45 7.42 -18.62
C ASP A 196 3.94 8.84 -18.32
N GLU A 197 3.68 9.75 -19.23
CA GLU A 197 4.05 11.17 -19.10
C GLU A 197 3.17 11.96 -18.11
N ARG A 198 2.13 11.33 -17.55
CA ARG A 198 1.26 11.95 -16.54
C ARG A 198 1.88 11.97 -15.15
N VAL A 199 2.98 11.25 -14.95
CA VAL A 199 3.63 11.08 -13.65
C VAL A 199 5.15 11.21 -13.70
N GLU A 200 5.73 11.61 -12.57
CA GLU A 200 7.14 11.33 -12.25
C GLU A 200 7.17 10.12 -11.33
N GLN A 201 7.92 9.07 -11.68
CA GLN A 201 7.90 7.81 -10.93
C GLN A 201 9.29 7.30 -10.56
N ILE A 202 9.33 6.53 -9.49
CA ILE A 202 10.51 5.77 -9.06
C ILE A 202 10.06 4.43 -8.46
N ILE A 203 10.85 3.37 -8.70
CA ILE A 203 10.74 2.12 -7.96
C ILE A 203 11.71 2.16 -6.77
N ILE A 204 11.19 1.98 -5.57
CA ILE A 204 11.97 1.89 -4.33
C ILE A 204 12.02 0.41 -3.92
N PRO A 205 13.21 -0.19 -3.70
CA PRO A 205 13.35 -1.58 -3.29
C PRO A 205 13.05 -1.74 -1.79
N LEU A 206 11.81 -1.43 -1.40
CA LEU A 206 11.30 -1.52 -0.04
C LEU A 206 10.24 -2.63 0.02
N GLY A 207 10.39 -3.60 0.93
CA GLY A 207 9.57 -4.81 0.91
C GLY A 207 9.76 -5.57 -0.40
N ASP A 208 8.67 -5.88 -1.09
CA ASP A 208 8.67 -6.51 -2.43
C ASP A 208 8.65 -5.47 -3.58
N GLY A 209 9.20 -4.28 -3.29
CA GLY A 209 9.27 -3.16 -4.23
C GLY A 209 8.02 -2.29 -4.24
N MET A 210 8.20 -0.98 -4.15
CA MET A 210 7.13 0.00 -4.25
C MET A 210 7.39 0.97 -5.40
N THR A 211 6.44 1.12 -6.31
CA THR A 211 6.45 2.26 -7.25
C THR A 211 5.77 3.45 -6.58
N VAL A 212 6.45 4.59 -6.60
CA VAL A 212 5.90 5.87 -6.15
C VAL A 212 5.78 6.79 -7.35
N CYS A 213 4.56 7.16 -7.71
CA CYS A 213 4.24 8.07 -8.79
C CYS A 213 3.71 9.39 -8.23
N ARG A 214 4.27 10.51 -8.66
CA ARG A 214 3.72 11.85 -8.42
C ARG A 214 2.99 12.31 -9.67
N VAL A 215 1.71 12.64 -9.55
CA VAL A 215 0.88 13.12 -10.67
C VAL A 215 1.26 14.56 -11.04
N LEU A 216 1.43 14.85 -12.33
CA LEU A 216 1.85 16.14 -12.87
C LEU A 216 0.71 17.14 -13.07
#